data_fdb38f5cc00d4f960f6a98125f6dc9c0
#
_entry.id   fdb38f5cc00d4f960f6a98125f6dc9c0
#
_cell.length_a   1.000
_cell.length_b   1.000
_cell.length_c   1.000
_cell.angle_alpha   90.00
_cell.angle_beta   90.00
_cell.angle_gamma   90.00
#
_symmetry.space_group_name_H-M   'P 1'
#
loop_
_entity.id
_entity.type
_entity.pdbx_description
1 polymer ?
#
loop_
_entity_poly.entity_id
_entity_poly.type
_entity_poly.pdbx_seq_one_letter_code
_entity_poly.pdbx_strand_id
1 'polypeptide(L)'
;MNGYRPIVELMNANFGIYGMAELSSAGNPYATTGGQFKMPMTVIGAGGTAPNQSLGAEHSQPFHAYIMGITGLKICSASKPQEAYGLAKSMIRDNGPGVLLLPVKLMKTRGP
;
A
#
# COMPACT_ATOMS: atom_id res chain seq x y z
N MET A 1 -16.03 -13.46 -2.29
CA MET A 1 -14.74 -13.27 -2.92
C MET A 1 -14.62 -14.11 -4.14
N ASN A 2 -14.72 -13.45 -5.27
CA ASN A 2 -15.02 -14.09 -6.56
C ASN A 2 -13.76 -14.38 -7.39
N GLY A 3 -12.62 -14.63 -6.73
CA GLY A 3 -11.35 -14.94 -7.40
C GLY A 3 -10.60 -13.74 -7.97
N TYR A 4 -11.12 -12.54 -7.83
CA TYR A 4 -10.43 -11.31 -8.28
C TYR A 4 -9.29 -10.94 -7.33
N ARG A 5 -8.28 -10.28 -7.91
CA ARG A 5 -7.16 -9.66 -7.19
C ARG A 5 -7.15 -8.16 -7.51
N PRO A 6 -7.99 -7.37 -6.85
CA PRO A 6 -8.10 -5.96 -7.14
C PRO A 6 -6.82 -5.22 -6.78
N ILE A 7 -6.44 -4.28 -7.65
CA ILE A 7 -5.39 -3.30 -7.38
C ILE A 7 -6.10 -1.96 -7.29
N VAL A 8 -5.96 -1.31 -6.14
CA VAL A 8 -6.49 0.02 -5.87
C VAL A 8 -5.33 1.01 -5.91
N GLU A 9 -5.37 1.94 -6.81
CA GLU A 9 -4.37 3.01 -6.89
C GLU A 9 -4.90 4.26 -6.19
N LEU A 10 -4.10 4.76 -5.26
CA LEU A 10 -4.33 6.05 -4.60
C LEU A 10 -3.40 7.07 -5.24
N MET A 11 -3.96 8.12 -5.82
CA MET A 11 -3.19 9.22 -6.39
C MET A 11 -2.20 9.81 -5.38
N ASN A 12 -2.60 9.89 -4.13
CA ASN A 12 -1.74 10.19 -2.99
C ASN A 12 -2.08 9.22 -1.85
N ALA A 13 -1.07 8.64 -1.21
CA ALA A 13 -1.25 7.65 -0.15
C ALA A 13 -2.11 8.16 1.01
N ASN A 14 -2.09 9.46 1.31
CA ASN A 14 -2.86 10.03 2.42
C ASN A 14 -4.38 9.98 2.21
N PHE A 15 -4.85 9.83 0.98
CA PHE A 15 -6.26 9.54 0.73
C PHE A 15 -6.71 8.19 1.29
N GLY A 16 -5.76 7.31 1.58
CA GLY A 16 -6.04 6.06 2.28
C GLY A 16 -6.57 6.26 3.72
N ILE A 17 -6.42 7.44 4.31
CA ILE A 17 -7.02 7.76 5.62
C ILE A 17 -8.54 7.58 5.59
N TYR A 18 -9.18 7.96 4.50
CA TYR A 18 -10.62 7.78 4.33
C TYR A 18 -11.05 6.32 4.18
N GLY A 19 -10.12 5.45 3.77
CA GLY A 19 -10.35 4.00 3.60
C GLY A 19 -9.79 3.13 4.72
N MET A 20 -9.43 3.69 5.89
CA MET A 20 -8.79 2.92 6.97
C MET A 20 -9.71 1.82 7.52
N ALA A 21 -11.01 2.06 7.60
CA ALA A 21 -11.98 1.08 8.06
C ALA A 21 -12.03 -0.12 7.10
N GLU A 22 -11.98 0.13 5.80
CA GLU A 22 -11.96 -0.89 4.76
C GLU A 22 -10.65 -1.69 4.76
N LEU A 23 -9.52 -1.03 5.01
CA LEU A 23 -8.23 -1.71 5.18
C LEU A 23 -8.25 -2.64 6.40
N SER A 24 -8.83 -2.19 7.51
CA SER A 24 -9.01 -3.01 8.70
C SER A 24 -9.96 -4.18 8.43
N SER A 25 -11.08 -3.92 7.76
CA SER A 25 -12.05 -4.95 7.37
C SER A 25 -11.48 -5.99 6.41
N ALA A 26 -10.47 -5.63 5.64
CA ALA A 26 -9.73 -6.57 4.79
C ALA A 26 -8.68 -7.37 5.57
N GLY A 27 -7.96 -6.73 6.49
CA GLY A 27 -6.88 -7.36 7.26
C GLY A 27 -7.37 -8.36 8.31
N ASN A 28 -8.38 -7.97 9.06
CA ASN A 28 -8.85 -8.74 10.21
C ASN A 28 -9.31 -10.17 9.86
N PRO A 29 -10.17 -10.42 8.85
CA PRO A 29 -10.57 -11.78 8.51
C PRO A 29 -9.40 -12.66 8.05
N TYR A 30 -8.45 -12.08 7.30
CA TYR A 30 -7.25 -12.79 6.89
C TYR A 30 -6.42 -13.22 8.09
N ALA A 31 -6.17 -12.32 9.04
CA ALA A 31 -5.41 -12.61 10.25
C ALA A 31 -6.14 -13.61 11.17
N THR A 32 -7.42 -13.37 11.44
CA THR A 32 -8.23 -14.18 12.36
C THR A 32 -8.33 -15.64 11.91
N THR A 33 -8.33 -15.88 10.62
CA THR A 33 -8.41 -17.24 10.06
C THR A 33 -7.05 -17.86 9.74
N GLY A 34 -5.95 -17.20 10.13
CA GLY A 34 -4.61 -17.67 9.78
C GLY A 34 -4.35 -17.76 8.27
N GLY A 35 -4.97 -16.85 7.51
CA GLY A 35 -4.83 -16.80 6.04
C GLY A 35 -5.76 -17.74 5.26
N GLN A 36 -6.61 -18.51 5.93
CA GLN A 36 -7.59 -19.39 5.26
C GLN A 36 -8.60 -18.55 4.47
N PHE A 37 -9.04 -17.45 5.06
CA PHE A 37 -9.90 -16.49 4.38
C PHE A 37 -9.05 -15.51 3.56
N LYS A 38 -9.00 -15.74 2.26
CA LYS A 38 -8.15 -14.97 1.35
C LYS A 38 -8.75 -13.59 1.05
N MET A 39 -7.93 -12.57 1.19
CA MET A 39 -8.24 -11.16 0.87
C MET A 39 -7.17 -10.56 -0.05
N PRO A 40 -7.04 -11.05 -1.28
CA PRO A 40 -5.95 -10.66 -2.19
C PRO A 40 -6.17 -9.28 -2.80
N MET A 41 -6.11 -8.25 -1.98
CA MET A 41 -6.24 -6.85 -2.38
C MET A 41 -4.89 -6.15 -2.24
N THR A 42 -4.49 -5.42 -3.26
CA THR A 42 -3.26 -4.60 -3.23
C THR A 42 -3.65 -3.14 -3.39
N VAL A 43 -3.25 -2.31 -2.43
CA VAL A 43 -3.37 -0.85 -2.52
C VAL A 43 -2.00 -0.28 -2.84
N ILE A 44 -1.91 0.59 -3.83
CA ILE A 44 -0.68 1.26 -4.22
C ILE A 44 -0.89 2.77 -4.08
N GLY A 45 0.01 3.45 -3.41
CA GLY A 45 -0.08 4.89 -3.23
C GLY A 45 1.28 5.58 -3.24
N ALA A 46 1.36 6.72 -3.93
CA ALA A 46 2.49 7.61 -3.84
C ALA A 46 2.41 8.42 -2.54
N GLY A 47 3.52 8.54 -1.82
CA GLY A 47 3.53 9.25 -0.54
C GLY A 47 4.85 9.96 -0.23
N GLY A 48 4.80 10.82 0.79
CA GLY A 48 5.94 11.62 1.20
C GLY A 48 6.12 12.89 0.37
N THR A 49 7.30 13.50 0.48
CA THR A 49 7.65 14.75 -0.20
C THR A 49 8.85 14.58 -1.11
N ALA A 50 8.93 15.44 -2.13
CA ALA A 50 10.12 15.64 -2.91
C ALA A 50 10.28 17.14 -3.23
N PRO A 51 11.49 17.62 -3.52
CA PRO A 51 11.69 19.00 -3.95
C PRO A 51 10.75 19.34 -5.12
N ASN A 52 10.01 20.44 -5.00
CA ASN A 52 9.04 20.90 -6.00
C ASN A 52 7.86 19.93 -6.29
N GLN A 53 7.62 18.97 -5.41
CA GLN A 53 6.51 17.99 -5.55
C GLN A 53 5.75 17.84 -4.22
N SER A 54 5.77 18.85 -3.38
CA SER A 54 5.06 18.88 -2.12
C SER A 54 3.67 19.50 -2.32
N LEU A 55 2.65 18.81 -1.87
CA LEU A 55 1.25 19.25 -1.92
C LEU A 55 0.76 19.77 -0.56
N GLY A 56 1.68 20.33 0.22
CA GLY A 56 1.42 20.80 1.59
C GLY A 56 1.46 19.67 2.63
N ALA A 57 1.28 20.05 3.88
CA ALA A 57 1.41 19.11 5.01
C ALA A 57 0.41 17.96 4.95
N GLU A 58 -0.82 18.23 4.54
CA GLU A 58 -1.90 17.24 4.50
C GLU A 58 -1.56 16.06 3.55
N HIS A 59 -0.96 16.35 2.41
CA HIS A 59 -0.65 15.33 1.40
C HIS A 59 0.78 14.80 1.45
N SER A 60 1.52 15.15 2.49
CA SER A 60 2.93 14.80 2.65
C SER A 60 3.21 13.97 3.90
N GLN A 61 2.16 13.49 4.55
CA GLN A 61 2.27 12.72 5.79
C GLN A 61 2.77 11.31 5.54
N PRO A 62 3.43 10.70 6.54
CA PRO A 62 3.87 9.32 6.46
C PRO A 62 2.70 8.35 6.66
N PHE A 63 1.93 8.08 5.61
CA PHE A 63 0.71 7.28 5.69
C PHE A 63 0.91 5.91 6.36
N HIS A 64 2.09 5.30 6.21
CA HIS A 64 2.40 4.04 6.89
C HIS A 64 2.23 4.11 8.40
N ALA A 65 2.52 5.27 9.03
CA ALA A 65 2.37 5.45 10.48
C ALA A 65 0.92 5.24 10.96
N TYR A 66 -0.06 5.57 10.13
CA TYR A 66 -1.48 5.39 10.46
C TYR A 66 -1.96 3.95 10.34
N ILE A 67 -1.38 3.17 9.43
CA ILE A 67 -1.87 1.84 9.09
C ILE A 67 -1.04 0.69 9.68
N MET A 68 0.13 0.99 10.28
CA MET A 68 1.02 -0.04 10.85
C MET A 68 0.37 -0.89 11.96
N GLY A 69 -0.64 -0.35 12.66
CA GLY A 69 -1.38 -1.08 13.68
C GLY A 69 -2.51 -1.95 13.15
N ILE A 70 -2.78 -1.96 11.85
CA ILE A 70 -3.88 -2.75 11.28
C ILE A 70 -3.45 -4.21 11.16
N THR A 71 -4.09 -5.08 11.95
CA THR A 71 -3.81 -6.51 11.98
C THR A 71 -4.10 -7.18 10.63
N GLY A 72 -3.18 -8.00 10.16
CA GLY A 72 -3.31 -8.75 8.91
C GLY A 72 -3.00 -7.97 7.63
N LEU A 73 -2.69 -6.68 7.74
CA LEU A 73 -2.30 -5.84 6.61
C LEU A 73 -0.77 -5.92 6.42
N LYS A 74 -0.33 -6.19 5.21
CA LYS A 74 1.09 -6.12 4.83
C LYS A 74 1.39 -4.73 4.30
N ILE A 75 2.46 -4.12 4.80
CA ILE A 75 2.86 -2.77 4.39
C ILE A 75 4.29 -2.82 3.90
N CYS A 76 4.50 -2.36 2.68
CA CYS A 76 5.82 -2.28 2.06
C CYS A 76 6.06 -0.87 1.52
N SER A 77 7.31 -0.42 1.59
CA SER A 77 7.77 0.79 0.93
C SER A 77 9.01 0.48 0.12
N ALA A 78 9.00 0.86 -1.15
CA ALA A 78 10.13 0.65 -2.04
C ALA A 78 11.16 1.78 -1.90
N SER A 79 12.45 1.45 -1.93
CA SER A 79 13.55 2.41 -1.93
C SER A 79 14.24 2.54 -3.30
N LYS A 80 13.95 1.62 -4.22
CA LYS A 80 14.53 1.56 -5.58
C LYS A 80 13.47 1.08 -6.58
N PRO A 81 13.61 1.41 -7.87
CA PRO A 81 12.67 0.96 -8.91
C PRO A 81 12.54 -0.56 -8.98
N GLN A 82 13.64 -1.28 -8.86
CA GLN A 82 13.65 -2.74 -8.88
C GLN A 82 12.87 -3.35 -7.70
N GLU A 83 12.99 -2.75 -6.52
CA GLU A 83 12.20 -3.17 -5.34
C GLU A 83 10.72 -2.89 -5.55
N ALA A 84 10.37 -1.72 -6.10
CA ALA A 84 8.98 -1.39 -6.41
C ALA A 84 8.34 -2.43 -7.33
N TYR A 85 9.06 -2.82 -8.39
CA TYR A 85 8.59 -3.86 -9.31
C TYR A 85 8.44 -5.22 -8.61
N GLY A 86 9.45 -5.65 -7.86
CA GLY A 86 9.42 -6.94 -7.14
C GLY A 86 8.33 -7.01 -6.09
N LEU A 87 8.20 -5.96 -5.28
CA LEU A 87 7.17 -5.86 -4.24
C LEU A 87 5.77 -5.84 -4.84
N ALA A 88 5.54 -5.04 -5.89
CA ALA A 88 4.24 -5.01 -6.56
C ALA A 88 3.83 -6.39 -7.07
N LYS A 89 4.73 -7.11 -7.75
CA LYS A 89 4.47 -8.48 -8.22
C LYS A 89 4.17 -9.43 -7.07
N SER A 90 4.93 -9.36 -6.00
CA SER A 90 4.75 -10.23 -4.83
C SER A 90 3.41 -9.98 -4.16
N MET A 91 3.06 -8.70 -3.96
CA MET A 91 1.80 -8.34 -3.30
C MET A 91 0.57 -8.73 -4.14
N ILE A 92 0.62 -8.52 -5.46
CA ILE A 92 -0.49 -8.92 -6.35
C ILE A 92 -0.72 -10.45 -6.32
N ARG A 93 0.34 -11.22 -6.11
CA ARG A 93 0.27 -12.69 -6.03
C ARG A 93 -0.08 -13.21 -4.64
N ASP A 94 0.07 -12.38 -3.62
CA ASP A 94 -0.22 -12.74 -2.24
C ASP A 94 -1.73 -12.93 -2.01
N ASN A 95 -2.10 -13.80 -1.10
CA ASN A 95 -3.49 -14.06 -0.74
C ASN A 95 -4.02 -13.15 0.38
N GLY A 96 -3.16 -12.37 1.01
CA GLY A 96 -3.53 -11.37 2.03
C GLY A 96 -3.57 -9.95 1.46
N PRO A 97 -4.19 -9.03 2.18
CA PRO A 97 -4.24 -7.64 1.78
C PRO A 97 -2.91 -6.94 2.03
N GLY A 98 -2.56 -6.02 1.14
CA GLY A 98 -1.33 -5.27 1.27
C GLY A 98 -1.38 -3.85 0.75
N VAL A 99 -0.51 -2.99 1.28
CA VAL A 99 -0.31 -1.61 0.87
C VAL A 99 1.15 -1.42 0.43
N LEU A 100 1.35 -1.00 -0.80
CA LEU A 100 2.64 -0.64 -1.36
C LEU A 100 2.76 0.88 -1.45
N LEU A 101 3.70 1.42 -0.71
CA LEU A 101 4.00 2.85 -0.72
C LEU A 101 5.17 3.12 -1.65
N LEU A 102 4.96 4.05 -2.57
CA LEU A 102 5.97 4.51 -3.52
C LEU A 102 6.39 5.94 -3.13
N PRO A 103 7.62 6.15 -2.65
CA PRO A 103 8.08 7.48 -2.29
C PRO A 103 8.09 8.41 -3.51
N VAL A 104 7.40 9.55 -3.42
CA VAL A 104 7.30 10.55 -4.51
C VAL A 104 8.69 10.96 -5.01
N LYS A 105 9.65 11.11 -4.09
CA LYS A 105 11.04 11.44 -4.42
C LYS A 105 11.67 10.48 -5.43
N LEU A 106 11.23 9.22 -5.44
CA LEU A 106 11.82 8.15 -6.25
C LEU A 106 11.02 7.86 -7.53
N MET A 107 9.85 8.46 -7.72
CA MET A 107 8.94 8.16 -8.85
C MET A 107 9.56 8.40 -10.23
N LYS A 108 10.56 9.29 -10.33
CA LYS A 108 11.28 9.59 -11.58
C LYS A 108 12.61 8.87 -11.69
N THR A 109 12.97 8.06 -10.71
CA THR A 109 14.24 7.32 -10.71
C THR A 109 14.12 6.15 -11.69
N ARG A 110 15.13 6.03 -12.54
CA ARG A 110 15.28 4.86 -13.42
C ARG A 110 16.26 3.88 -12.78
N GLY A 111 15.97 2.63 -12.88
CA GLY A 111 16.84 1.57 -12.40
C GLY A 111 16.97 0.46 -13.44
N PRO A 112 17.97 -0.42 -13.26
CA PRO A 112 18.06 -1.63 -14.07
C PRO A 112 16.83 -2.52 -13.82
#